data_cda513204fb3880e758e367da9d88cc6
#
_entry.id   cda513204fb3880e758e367da9d88cc6
#
_cell.length_a   1.000
_cell.length_b   1.000
_cell.length_c   1.000
_cell.angle_alpha   90.00
_cell.angle_beta   90.00
_cell.angle_gamma   90.00
#
_symmetry.space_group_name_H-M   'P 1'
#
loop_
_entity.id
_entity.type
_entity.pdbx_description
1 polymer ?
#
loop_
_entity_poly.entity_id
_entity_poly.type
_entity_poly.pdbx_seq_one_letter_code
_entity_poly.pdbx_strand_id
1 'polypeptide(L)'
;ISTPHDTPRFEDLLGDGHQFGVNLTYAVQPSPDGLAQAFIIGADFIGNEPVAMVLGDNIFAGHGLKKRLRAAVANAESGKGATVFGYYVDDPERFGIVEFDKNGKAVSIEEKPEHTKSNYCVTGLYFYDNQVVDYAKSLKPSARGELEITDLNRIYLEAGKLNVELLGQGFTWLDTGTHESLVDATNFVKTMEQHQHRKIACLEEIAYLNGWITKEDVLA
;
A
#
# COMPACT_ATOMS: atom_id res chain seq x y z
N ILE A 1 -1.59 -11.75 -2.82
CA ILE A 1 -2.31 -11.95 -4.11
C ILE A 1 -1.38 -11.53 -5.22
N SER A 2 -1.22 -12.39 -6.24
CA SER A 2 -0.33 -12.14 -7.38
C SER A 2 -0.87 -12.81 -8.65
N THR A 3 -0.12 -12.67 -9.76
CA THR A 3 -0.47 -13.29 -11.05
C THR A 3 -0.31 -14.81 -10.99
N PRO A 4 -0.97 -15.58 -11.90
CA PRO A 4 -0.76 -17.02 -11.99
C PRO A 4 0.70 -17.43 -12.22
N HIS A 5 1.47 -16.57 -12.89
CA HIS A 5 2.88 -16.81 -13.22
C HIS A 5 3.81 -16.56 -12.02
N ASP A 6 3.52 -15.55 -11.21
CA ASP A 6 4.43 -15.11 -10.16
C ASP A 6 4.08 -15.67 -8.77
N THR A 7 2.82 -16.08 -8.54
CA THR A 7 2.41 -16.65 -7.25
C THR A 7 3.31 -17.80 -6.80
N PRO A 8 3.66 -18.81 -7.62
CA PRO A 8 4.56 -19.89 -7.21
C PRO A 8 5.95 -19.39 -6.79
N ARG A 9 6.45 -18.32 -7.41
CA ARG A 9 7.75 -17.73 -7.05
C ARG A 9 7.73 -17.04 -5.70
N PHE A 10 6.60 -16.41 -5.35
CA PHE A 10 6.42 -15.85 -4.00
C PHE A 10 6.29 -16.95 -2.95
N GLU A 11 5.60 -18.04 -3.27
CA GLU A 11 5.51 -19.21 -2.40
C GLU A 11 6.88 -19.84 -2.14
N ASP A 12 7.69 -20.01 -3.20
CA ASP A 12 9.05 -20.55 -3.09
C ASP A 12 9.98 -19.62 -2.28
N LEU A 13 9.82 -18.29 -2.42
CA LEU A 13 10.68 -17.30 -1.77
C LEU A 13 10.33 -17.10 -0.30
N LEU A 14 9.05 -17.01 0.03
CA LEU A 14 8.58 -16.56 1.34
C LEU A 14 7.99 -17.69 2.19
N GLY A 15 7.73 -18.86 1.59
CA GLY A 15 7.13 -20.00 2.28
C GLY A 15 5.80 -19.65 2.91
N ASP A 16 5.52 -20.22 4.07
CA ASP A 16 4.34 -19.92 4.88
C ASP A 16 4.52 -18.73 5.84
N GLY A 17 5.69 -18.08 5.83
CA GLY A 17 6.02 -16.92 6.66
C GLY A 17 6.48 -17.27 8.08
N HIS A 18 6.53 -18.56 8.43
CA HIS A 18 6.91 -19.00 9.78
C HIS A 18 8.30 -18.45 10.21
N GLN A 19 9.26 -18.42 9.28
CA GLN A 19 10.60 -17.88 9.50
C GLN A 19 10.63 -16.39 9.91
N PHE A 20 9.54 -15.66 9.65
CA PHE A 20 9.38 -14.26 10.05
C PHE A 20 8.35 -14.08 11.18
N GLY A 21 7.82 -15.18 11.73
CA GLY A 21 6.80 -15.14 12.77
C GLY A 21 5.45 -14.62 12.32
N VAL A 22 5.14 -14.75 11.03
CA VAL A 22 3.85 -14.38 10.41
C VAL A 22 3.26 -15.57 9.66
N ASN A 23 1.96 -15.53 9.36
CA ASN A 23 1.32 -16.53 8.51
C ASN A 23 1.07 -15.93 7.13
N LEU A 24 1.64 -16.55 6.10
CA LEU A 24 1.42 -16.17 4.70
C LEU A 24 0.51 -17.18 4.02
N THR A 25 -0.48 -16.66 3.32
CA THR A 25 -1.32 -17.43 2.39
C THR A 25 -1.33 -16.73 1.04
N TYR A 26 -1.54 -17.51 -0.01
CA TYR A 26 -1.40 -17.04 -1.37
C TYR A 26 -2.72 -17.18 -2.13
N ALA A 27 -3.01 -16.20 -2.97
CA ALA A 27 -4.16 -16.23 -3.85
C ALA A 27 -3.78 -15.69 -5.24
N VAL A 28 -4.42 -16.21 -6.26
CA VAL A 28 -4.16 -15.84 -7.66
C VAL A 28 -5.19 -14.83 -8.12
N GLN A 29 -4.73 -13.73 -8.69
CA GLN A 29 -5.54 -12.84 -9.52
C GLN A 29 -5.38 -13.30 -10.97
N PRO A 30 -6.41 -13.89 -11.60
CA PRO A 30 -6.25 -14.56 -12.89
C PRO A 30 -6.04 -13.60 -14.07
N SER A 31 -6.53 -12.35 -13.95
CA SER A 31 -6.39 -11.29 -14.93
C SER A 31 -6.21 -9.94 -14.22
N PRO A 32 -5.60 -8.94 -14.88
CA PRO A 32 -5.35 -7.61 -14.28
C PRO A 32 -6.62 -6.73 -14.29
N ASP A 33 -7.67 -7.19 -13.61
CA ASP A 33 -8.98 -6.54 -13.57
C ASP A 33 -9.07 -5.39 -12.55
N GLY A 34 -7.93 -4.88 -12.11
CA GLY A 34 -7.80 -3.74 -11.21
C GLY A 34 -7.45 -4.11 -9.76
N LEU A 35 -6.89 -3.15 -9.03
CA LEU A 35 -6.40 -3.37 -7.66
C LEU A 35 -7.52 -3.66 -6.66
N ALA A 36 -8.70 -3.06 -6.83
CA ALA A 36 -9.81 -3.29 -5.92
C ALA A 36 -10.35 -4.72 -5.99
N GLN A 37 -10.09 -5.48 -7.07
CA GLN A 37 -10.45 -6.90 -7.15
C GLN A 37 -9.76 -7.74 -6.07
N ALA A 38 -8.60 -7.31 -5.57
CA ALA A 38 -7.89 -8.00 -4.50
C ALA A 38 -8.74 -8.18 -3.24
N PHE A 39 -9.61 -7.22 -2.91
CA PHE A 39 -10.52 -7.34 -1.75
C PHE A 39 -11.63 -8.35 -2.00
N ILE A 40 -12.03 -8.56 -3.25
CA ILE A 40 -13.02 -9.58 -3.62
C ILE A 40 -12.39 -10.97 -3.55
N ILE A 41 -11.17 -11.13 -4.10
CA ILE A 41 -10.40 -12.38 -4.06
C ILE A 41 -10.05 -12.75 -2.62
N GLY A 42 -9.63 -11.78 -1.81
CA GLY A 42 -9.23 -11.94 -0.43
C GLY A 42 -10.39 -11.90 0.58
N ALA A 43 -11.67 -11.92 0.15
CA ALA A 43 -12.81 -11.70 1.03
C ALA A 43 -12.87 -12.69 2.20
N ASP A 44 -12.60 -13.96 1.96
CA ASP A 44 -12.61 -15.00 3.01
C ASP A 44 -11.43 -14.81 3.99
N PHE A 45 -10.28 -14.35 3.51
CA PHE A 45 -9.13 -14.01 4.35
C PHE A 45 -9.41 -12.78 5.23
N ILE A 46 -10.05 -11.76 4.66
CA ILE A 46 -10.37 -10.52 5.37
C ILE A 46 -11.49 -10.76 6.41
N GLY A 47 -12.49 -11.54 6.06
CA GLY A 47 -13.66 -11.76 6.91
C GLY A 47 -14.35 -10.43 7.25
N ASN A 48 -14.48 -10.14 8.55
CA ASN A 48 -15.06 -8.91 9.07
C ASN A 48 -14.02 -7.98 9.72
N GLU A 49 -12.74 -8.25 9.49
CA GLU A 49 -11.66 -7.48 10.11
C GLU A 49 -11.23 -6.29 9.24
N PRO A 50 -10.63 -5.24 9.82
CA PRO A 50 -9.94 -4.21 9.05
C PRO A 50 -8.74 -4.81 8.33
N VAL A 51 -8.36 -4.22 7.21
CA VAL A 51 -7.30 -4.76 6.35
C VAL A 51 -6.37 -3.66 5.87
N ALA A 52 -5.08 -4.00 5.72
CA ALA A 52 -4.11 -3.19 4.99
C ALA A 52 -3.79 -3.85 3.64
N MET A 53 -3.66 -3.03 2.60
CA MET A 53 -3.14 -3.45 1.30
C MET A 53 -1.87 -2.66 0.99
N VAL A 54 -0.84 -3.38 0.57
CA VAL A 54 0.46 -2.82 0.17
C VAL A 54 0.78 -3.31 -1.23
N LEU A 55 1.18 -2.40 -2.12
CA LEU A 55 1.66 -2.77 -3.44
C LEU A 55 3.13 -3.21 -3.33
N GLY A 56 3.46 -4.36 -3.90
CA GLY A 56 4.76 -5.01 -3.74
C GLY A 56 5.93 -4.31 -4.43
N ASP A 57 5.65 -3.38 -5.32
CA ASP A 57 6.61 -2.56 -6.05
C ASP A 57 6.87 -1.18 -5.41
N ASN A 58 6.31 -0.94 -4.23
CA ASN A 58 6.44 0.35 -3.53
C ASN A 58 7.46 0.27 -2.39
N ILE A 59 8.38 1.22 -2.33
CA ILE A 59 9.35 1.38 -1.26
C ILE A 59 9.03 2.65 -0.49
N PHE A 60 8.90 2.51 0.83
CA PHE A 60 8.67 3.61 1.77
C PHE A 60 9.85 3.72 2.74
N ALA A 61 10.48 4.87 2.79
CA ALA A 61 11.54 5.16 3.74
C ALA A 61 11.35 6.55 4.37
N GLY A 62 11.41 6.62 5.68
CA GLY A 62 11.27 7.91 6.37
C GLY A 62 11.14 7.77 7.87
N HIS A 63 11.55 8.83 8.57
CA HIS A 63 11.44 8.86 10.02
C HIS A 63 9.97 8.91 10.47
N GLY A 64 9.63 8.06 11.45
CA GLY A 64 8.27 8.04 12.02
C GLY A 64 7.24 7.25 11.22
N LEU A 65 7.62 6.53 10.16
CA LEU A 65 6.71 5.68 9.38
C LEU A 65 5.90 4.74 10.28
N LYS A 66 6.55 4.02 11.21
CA LYS A 66 5.86 3.10 12.15
C LYS A 66 4.76 3.78 12.97
N LYS A 67 4.95 5.05 13.37
CA LYS A 67 3.91 5.82 14.10
C LYS A 67 2.71 6.11 13.20
N ARG A 68 2.95 6.47 11.94
CA ARG A 68 1.89 6.74 10.95
C ARG A 68 1.10 5.48 10.61
N LEU A 69 1.81 4.35 10.41
CA LEU A 69 1.15 3.06 10.17
C LEU A 69 0.25 2.66 11.34
N ARG A 70 0.72 2.79 12.59
CA ARG A 70 -0.10 2.51 13.78
C ARG A 70 -1.33 3.40 13.89
N ALA A 71 -1.23 4.67 13.51
CA ALA A 71 -2.37 5.57 13.49
C ALA A 71 -3.39 5.15 12.42
N ALA A 72 -2.94 4.71 11.23
CA ALA A 72 -3.80 4.20 10.18
C ALA A 72 -4.51 2.90 10.59
N VAL A 73 -3.80 1.98 11.25
CA VAL A 73 -4.39 0.76 11.84
C VAL A 73 -5.49 1.12 12.85
N ALA A 74 -5.18 1.99 13.82
CA ALA A 74 -6.15 2.41 14.84
C ALA A 74 -7.38 3.11 14.24
N ASN A 75 -7.22 3.86 13.13
CA ASN A 75 -8.33 4.46 12.39
C ASN A 75 -9.24 3.38 11.81
N ALA A 76 -8.67 2.40 11.10
CA ALA A 76 -9.40 1.29 10.49
C ALA A 76 -10.12 0.41 11.54
N GLU A 77 -9.42 0.03 12.62
CA GLU A 77 -9.97 -0.77 13.74
C GLU A 77 -11.12 -0.07 14.46
N SER A 78 -11.10 1.27 14.50
CA SER A 78 -12.19 2.04 15.12
C SER A 78 -13.41 2.22 14.22
N GLY A 79 -13.42 1.64 13.00
CA GLY A 79 -14.51 1.76 12.02
C GLY A 79 -14.68 3.17 11.46
N LYS A 80 -13.63 4.01 11.53
CA LYS A 80 -13.65 5.39 11.03
C LYS A 80 -13.41 5.50 9.53
N GLY A 81 -13.28 4.37 8.85
CA GLY A 81 -13.13 4.31 7.40
C GLY A 81 -11.71 3.99 6.94
N ALA A 82 -11.29 4.64 5.86
CA ALA A 82 -10.01 4.38 5.20
C ALA A 82 -8.94 5.41 5.55
N THR A 83 -7.69 4.97 5.52
CA THR A 83 -6.52 5.85 5.49
C THR A 83 -5.64 5.48 4.30
N VAL A 84 -5.32 6.47 3.48
CA VAL A 84 -4.38 6.38 2.37
C VAL A 84 -3.24 7.37 2.57
N PHE A 85 -2.11 7.14 1.91
CA PHE A 85 -0.92 7.99 2.05
C PHE A 85 -0.70 8.78 0.78
N GLY A 86 -0.62 10.11 0.91
CA GLY A 86 -0.36 11.03 -0.17
C GLY A 86 1.11 11.44 -0.24
N TYR A 87 1.66 11.53 -1.45
CA TYR A 87 3.02 11.96 -1.72
C TYR A 87 3.06 12.95 -2.88
N TYR A 88 3.92 13.96 -2.79
CA TYR A 88 4.10 14.96 -3.84
C TYR A 88 4.96 14.37 -4.97
N VAL A 89 4.48 14.46 -6.22
CA VAL A 89 5.17 13.99 -7.42
C VAL A 89 5.22 15.07 -8.50
N ASP A 90 6.17 14.96 -9.42
CA ASP A 90 6.33 15.89 -10.54
C ASP A 90 5.57 15.41 -11.80
N ASP A 91 5.15 14.13 -11.83
CA ASP A 91 4.45 13.47 -12.94
C ASP A 91 3.08 12.89 -12.48
N PRO A 92 2.16 13.76 -12.00
CA PRO A 92 0.92 13.34 -11.35
C PRO A 92 -0.03 12.54 -12.25
N GLU A 93 0.03 12.70 -13.56
CA GLU A 93 -0.82 12.02 -14.55
C GLU A 93 -0.66 10.49 -14.57
N ARG A 94 0.35 9.97 -13.90
CA ARG A 94 0.59 8.52 -13.78
C ARG A 94 -0.20 7.84 -12.67
N PHE A 95 -0.75 8.61 -11.73
CA PHE A 95 -1.26 8.12 -10.45
C PHE A 95 -2.69 8.55 -10.18
N GLY A 96 -3.29 7.97 -9.14
CA GLY A 96 -4.48 8.52 -8.52
C GLY A 96 -4.15 9.81 -7.76
N ILE A 97 -4.80 10.91 -8.09
CA ILE A 97 -4.49 12.25 -7.57
C ILE A 97 -5.55 12.71 -6.59
N VAL A 98 -5.11 13.28 -5.46
CA VAL A 98 -5.96 13.86 -4.44
C VAL A 98 -5.87 15.38 -4.50
N GLU A 99 -7.02 16.05 -4.50
CA GLU A 99 -7.12 17.50 -4.30
C GLU A 99 -7.53 17.81 -2.87
N PHE A 100 -7.02 18.93 -2.36
CA PHE A 100 -7.31 19.39 -1.01
C PHE A 100 -7.97 20.78 -1.03
N ASP A 101 -8.85 21.02 -0.07
CA ASP A 101 -9.36 22.34 0.21
C ASP A 101 -8.30 23.21 0.94
N LYS A 102 -8.64 24.48 1.18
CA LYS A 102 -7.77 25.43 1.92
C LYS A 102 -7.46 25.01 3.37
N ASN A 103 -8.19 24.04 3.91
CA ASN A 103 -8.01 23.52 5.26
C ASN A 103 -7.21 22.20 5.26
N GLY A 104 -6.77 21.74 4.08
CA GLY A 104 -6.04 20.48 3.93
C GLY A 104 -6.92 19.23 3.95
N LYS A 105 -8.24 19.38 3.80
CA LYS A 105 -9.15 18.23 3.68
C LYS A 105 -9.25 17.79 2.23
N ALA A 106 -9.15 16.48 1.98
CA ALA A 106 -9.35 15.90 0.67
C ALA A 106 -10.79 16.17 0.18
N VAL A 107 -10.92 16.67 -1.05
CA VAL A 107 -12.20 17.05 -1.68
C VAL A 107 -12.47 16.28 -2.96
N SER A 108 -11.46 15.80 -3.64
CA SER A 108 -11.59 14.93 -4.80
C SER A 108 -10.46 13.92 -4.88
N ILE A 109 -10.73 12.83 -5.57
CA ILE A 109 -9.73 11.83 -5.94
C ILE A 109 -10.04 11.35 -7.37
N GLU A 110 -9.03 11.35 -8.23
CA GLU A 110 -9.18 11.03 -9.64
C GLU A 110 -8.05 10.14 -10.13
N GLU A 111 -8.38 9.08 -10.89
CA GLU A 111 -7.40 8.15 -11.45
C GLU A 111 -6.81 8.72 -12.74
N LYS A 112 -5.49 8.90 -12.77
CA LYS A 112 -4.71 9.29 -13.94
C LYS A 112 -5.35 10.42 -14.75
N PRO A 113 -5.64 11.59 -14.13
CA PRO A 113 -6.32 12.67 -14.79
C PRO A 113 -5.46 13.29 -15.91
N GLU A 114 -6.07 13.65 -17.04
CA GLU A 114 -5.36 14.35 -18.12
C GLU A 114 -4.90 15.76 -17.72
N HIS A 115 -5.66 16.40 -16.82
CA HIS A 115 -5.35 17.72 -16.28
C HIS A 115 -5.46 17.68 -14.76
N THR A 116 -4.34 17.82 -14.11
CA THR A 116 -4.29 17.78 -12.64
C THR A 116 -4.37 19.18 -12.05
N LYS A 117 -5.05 19.30 -10.90
CA LYS A 117 -5.04 20.49 -10.06
C LYS A 117 -4.18 20.33 -8.82
N SER A 118 -3.61 19.16 -8.65
CA SER A 118 -2.78 18.78 -7.51
C SER A 118 -1.64 17.88 -7.97
N ASN A 119 -0.52 17.94 -7.27
CA ASN A 119 0.62 17.05 -7.44
C ASN A 119 0.70 15.98 -6.34
N TYR A 120 -0.34 15.85 -5.52
CA TYR A 120 -0.35 14.81 -4.48
C TYR A 120 -1.01 13.55 -5.02
N CYS A 121 -0.19 12.49 -5.21
CA CYS A 121 -0.67 11.18 -5.57
C CYS A 121 -1.00 10.33 -4.34
N VAL A 122 -1.86 9.34 -4.50
CA VAL A 122 -2.06 8.25 -3.55
C VAL A 122 -1.00 7.18 -3.80
N THR A 123 -0.25 6.85 -2.77
CA THR A 123 0.78 5.82 -2.83
C THR A 123 0.17 4.41 -2.70
N GLY A 124 0.97 3.36 -2.94
CA GLY A 124 0.52 1.97 -2.84
C GLY A 124 0.41 1.43 -1.42
N LEU A 125 -0.13 2.20 -0.48
CA LEU A 125 -0.30 1.81 0.92
C LEU A 125 -1.67 2.27 1.43
N TYR A 126 -2.53 1.31 1.76
CA TYR A 126 -3.92 1.53 2.05
C TYR A 126 -4.34 0.79 3.32
N PHE A 127 -5.17 1.43 4.14
CA PHE A 127 -5.78 0.84 5.34
C PHE A 127 -7.28 1.07 5.29
N TYR A 128 -8.05 0.01 5.46
CA TYR A 128 -9.51 0.06 5.35
C TYR A 128 -10.17 -0.60 6.56
N ASP A 129 -11.34 -0.09 6.92
CA ASP A 129 -12.24 -0.77 7.84
C ASP A 129 -12.89 -2.01 7.17
N ASN A 130 -13.71 -2.73 7.90
CA ASN A 130 -14.36 -3.96 7.46
C ASN A 130 -15.42 -3.78 6.35
N GLN A 131 -15.70 -2.55 5.91
CA GLN A 131 -16.66 -2.29 4.81
C GLN A 131 -16.02 -2.44 3.42
N VAL A 132 -14.71 -2.55 3.34
CA VAL A 132 -13.96 -2.53 2.09
C VAL A 132 -14.39 -3.61 1.10
N VAL A 133 -14.69 -4.83 1.58
CA VAL A 133 -15.11 -5.94 0.71
C VAL A 133 -16.45 -5.64 0.05
N ASP A 134 -17.40 -5.10 0.79
CA ASP A 134 -18.73 -4.75 0.26
C ASP A 134 -18.64 -3.59 -0.72
N TYR A 135 -17.83 -2.59 -0.43
CA TYR A 135 -17.58 -1.49 -1.35
C TYR A 135 -16.88 -1.97 -2.63
N ALA A 136 -15.87 -2.83 -2.52
CA ALA A 136 -15.18 -3.40 -3.69
C ALA A 136 -16.15 -4.22 -4.57
N LYS A 137 -17.04 -5.02 -3.98
CA LYS A 137 -18.10 -5.76 -4.70
C LYS A 137 -19.11 -4.85 -5.40
N SER A 138 -19.31 -3.62 -4.93
CA SER A 138 -20.25 -2.65 -5.51
C SER A 138 -19.67 -1.88 -6.71
N LEU A 139 -18.34 -1.92 -6.90
CA LEU A 139 -17.67 -1.22 -7.97
C LEU A 139 -18.09 -1.75 -9.36
N LYS A 140 -18.03 -0.85 -10.33
CA LYS A 140 -18.15 -1.21 -11.74
C LYS A 140 -16.80 -0.96 -12.42
N PRO A 141 -16.45 -1.78 -13.41
CA PRO A 141 -15.24 -1.54 -14.19
C PRO A 141 -15.22 -0.13 -14.79
N SER A 142 -14.05 0.51 -14.72
CA SER A 142 -13.78 1.81 -15.34
C SER A 142 -13.79 1.71 -16.88
N ALA A 143 -13.56 2.83 -17.56
CA ALA A 143 -13.38 2.84 -19.01
C ALA A 143 -12.19 1.98 -19.49
N ARG A 144 -11.24 1.66 -18.57
CA ARG A 144 -10.12 0.75 -18.82
C ARG A 144 -10.47 -0.73 -18.59
N GLY A 145 -11.69 -1.01 -18.14
CA GLY A 145 -12.14 -2.36 -17.79
C GLY A 145 -11.68 -2.84 -16.41
N GLU A 146 -11.13 -1.95 -15.56
CA GLU A 146 -10.55 -2.27 -14.26
C GLU A 146 -11.44 -1.83 -13.09
N LEU A 147 -11.44 -2.59 -12.00
CA LEU A 147 -11.96 -2.17 -10.70
C LEU A 147 -10.90 -1.30 -10.02
N GLU A 148 -11.05 0.01 -10.18
CA GLU A 148 -10.05 0.97 -9.74
C GLU A 148 -10.02 1.12 -8.22
N ILE A 149 -8.83 1.14 -7.64
CA ILE A 149 -8.65 1.45 -6.22
C ILE A 149 -9.06 2.90 -5.92
N THR A 150 -8.90 3.78 -6.90
CA THR A 150 -9.30 5.19 -6.80
C THR A 150 -10.82 5.33 -6.69
N ASP A 151 -11.61 4.50 -7.38
CA ASP A 151 -13.07 4.49 -7.24
C ASP A 151 -13.51 3.96 -5.87
N LEU A 152 -12.80 2.95 -5.35
CA LEU A 152 -13.00 2.48 -3.98
C LEU A 152 -12.73 3.60 -2.96
N ASN A 153 -11.60 4.30 -3.09
CA ASN A 153 -11.26 5.44 -2.24
C ASN A 153 -12.28 6.59 -2.37
N ARG A 154 -12.86 6.80 -3.56
CA ARG A 154 -13.91 7.79 -3.78
C ARG A 154 -15.18 7.48 -2.98
N ILE A 155 -15.58 6.21 -2.85
CA ILE A 155 -16.71 5.81 -2.00
C ILE A 155 -16.46 6.25 -0.54
N TYR A 156 -15.26 6.01 -0.01
CA TYR A 156 -14.89 6.46 1.33
C TYR A 156 -14.84 7.99 1.45
N LEU A 157 -14.37 8.68 0.42
CA LEU A 157 -14.33 10.14 0.39
C LEU A 157 -15.73 10.74 0.44
N GLU A 158 -16.64 10.24 -0.40
CA GLU A 158 -18.05 10.69 -0.47
C GLU A 158 -18.81 10.40 0.82
N ALA A 159 -18.49 9.29 1.48
CA ALA A 159 -19.01 8.96 2.82
C ALA A 159 -18.38 9.81 3.95
N GLY A 160 -17.42 10.68 3.65
CA GLY A 160 -16.69 11.47 4.65
C GLY A 160 -15.78 10.63 5.54
N LYS A 161 -15.37 9.45 5.07
CA LYS A 161 -14.60 8.45 5.80
C LYS A 161 -13.21 8.19 5.21
N LEU A 162 -12.72 9.03 4.30
CA LEU A 162 -11.36 8.94 3.76
C LEU A 162 -10.43 9.89 4.51
N ASN A 163 -9.43 9.34 5.18
CA ASN A 163 -8.30 10.10 5.73
C ASN A 163 -7.11 10.01 4.77
N VAL A 164 -6.53 11.15 4.43
CA VAL A 164 -5.32 11.23 3.61
C VAL A 164 -4.18 11.72 4.49
N GLU A 165 -3.21 10.86 4.73
CA GLU A 165 -2.01 11.16 5.51
C GLU A 165 -0.88 11.57 4.56
N LEU A 166 -0.47 12.85 4.59
CA LEU A 166 0.60 13.32 3.71
C LEU A 166 1.98 12.91 4.23
N LEU A 167 2.74 12.23 3.38
CA LEU A 167 4.15 11.96 3.57
C LEU A 167 4.93 13.20 3.16
N GLY A 168 5.37 13.98 4.18
CA GLY A 168 6.07 15.25 3.97
C GLY A 168 7.58 15.09 3.90
N GLN A 169 8.30 16.16 4.24
CA GLN A 169 9.76 16.19 4.26
C GLN A 169 10.35 15.06 5.11
N GLY A 170 11.41 14.45 4.64
CA GLY A 170 12.07 13.31 5.30
C GLY A 170 11.47 11.94 4.96
N PHE A 171 10.48 11.89 4.08
CA PHE A 171 10.02 10.65 3.46
C PHE A 171 10.49 10.55 2.03
N THR A 172 10.81 9.33 1.63
CA THR A 172 11.03 8.93 0.24
C THR A 172 10.04 7.80 -0.06
N TRP A 173 9.27 7.99 -1.11
CA TRP A 173 8.44 6.97 -1.71
C TRP A 173 8.92 6.72 -3.13
N LEU A 174 9.10 5.47 -3.49
CA LEU A 174 9.53 5.03 -4.80
C LEU A 174 8.55 3.96 -5.31
N ASP A 175 8.07 4.17 -6.52
CA ASP A 175 7.32 3.19 -7.30
C ASP A 175 8.29 2.55 -8.28
N THR A 176 8.51 1.23 -8.17
CA THR A 176 9.49 0.50 -9.00
C THR A 176 8.88 -0.09 -10.28
N GLY A 177 7.77 0.47 -10.75
CA GLY A 177 7.03 -0.03 -11.91
C GLY A 177 7.70 0.15 -13.28
N THR A 178 8.83 0.88 -13.36
CA THR A 178 9.62 1.05 -14.59
C THR A 178 11.07 0.64 -14.39
N HIS A 179 11.80 0.37 -15.48
CA HIS A 179 13.23 0.06 -15.39
C HIS A 179 14.03 1.21 -14.77
N GLU A 180 13.71 2.44 -15.12
CA GLU A 180 14.37 3.64 -14.59
C GLU A 180 14.12 3.78 -13.08
N SER A 181 12.87 3.73 -12.65
CA SER A 181 12.53 3.83 -11.23
C SER A 181 13.08 2.67 -10.40
N LEU A 182 13.25 1.48 -10.97
CA LEU A 182 13.92 0.35 -10.30
C LEU A 182 15.41 0.64 -10.08
N VAL A 183 16.08 1.27 -11.04
CA VAL A 183 17.49 1.69 -10.89
C VAL A 183 17.61 2.76 -9.80
N ASP A 184 16.71 3.75 -9.78
CA ASP A 184 16.68 4.78 -8.76
C ASP A 184 16.45 4.19 -7.36
N ALA A 185 15.54 3.25 -7.24
CA ALA A 185 15.29 2.52 -5.99
C ALA A 185 16.52 1.75 -5.52
N THR A 186 17.23 1.08 -6.44
CA THR A 186 18.46 0.35 -6.15
C THR A 186 19.56 1.29 -5.63
N ASN A 187 19.74 2.43 -6.30
CA ASN A 187 20.73 3.44 -5.89
C ASN A 187 20.36 4.06 -4.54
N PHE A 188 19.08 4.32 -4.30
CA PHE A 188 18.58 4.82 -3.02
C PHE A 188 18.87 3.83 -1.89
N VAL A 189 18.47 2.56 -2.03
CA VAL A 189 18.71 1.52 -1.02
C VAL A 189 20.20 1.40 -0.71
N LYS A 190 21.05 1.27 -1.77
CA LYS A 190 22.50 1.20 -1.62
C LYS A 190 23.05 2.38 -0.81
N THR A 191 22.66 3.60 -1.17
CA THR A 191 23.15 4.82 -0.51
C THR A 191 22.74 4.86 0.95
N MET A 192 21.46 4.56 1.23
CA MET A 192 20.94 4.56 2.60
C MET A 192 21.63 3.51 3.47
N GLU A 193 21.80 2.28 2.98
CA GLU A 193 22.48 1.23 3.73
C GLU A 193 23.95 1.55 3.99
N GLN A 194 24.65 2.09 2.99
CA GLN A 194 26.07 2.47 3.13
C GLN A 194 26.29 3.60 4.14
N HIS A 195 25.41 4.60 4.19
CA HIS A 195 25.58 5.77 5.05
C HIS A 195 24.94 5.63 6.41
N GLN A 196 23.83 4.91 6.52
CA GLN A 196 23.13 4.72 7.79
C GLN A 196 23.55 3.44 8.51
N HIS A 197 24.29 2.54 7.85
CA HIS A 197 24.69 1.23 8.38
C HIS A 197 23.49 0.39 8.88
N ARG A 198 22.35 0.54 8.22
CA ARG A 198 21.12 -0.18 8.50
C ARG A 198 20.53 -0.74 7.22
N LYS A 199 19.97 -1.93 7.32
CA LYS A 199 19.24 -2.54 6.21
C LYS A 199 17.89 -1.86 6.03
N ILE A 200 17.46 -1.73 4.77
CA ILE A 200 16.10 -1.34 4.43
C ILE A 200 15.27 -2.60 4.25
N ALA A 201 14.10 -2.64 4.88
CA ALA A 201 13.13 -3.74 4.78
C ALA A 201 13.73 -5.14 5.05
N CYS A 202 14.71 -5.26 5.95
CA CYS A 202 15.24 -6.54 6.40
C CYS A 202 14.18 -7.25 7.23
N LEU A 203 13.60 -8.31 6.69
CA LEU A 203 12.44 -8.99 7.29
C LEU A 203 12.81 -9.60 8.63
N GLU A 204 14.00 -10.19 8.77
CA GLU A 204 14.51 -10.80 10.00
C GLU A 204 14.73 -9.74 11.09
N GLU A 205 15.33 -8.59 10.75
CA GLU A 205 15.51 -7.49 11.70
C GLU A 205 14.17 -6.95 12.18
N ILE A 206 13.22 -6.75 11.25
CA ILE A 206 11.88 -6.26 11.56
C ILE A 206 11.15 -7.25 12.47
N ALA A 207 11.16 -8.53 12.17
CA ALA A 207 10.53 -9.59 12.94
C ALA A 207 11.12 -9.68 14.34
N TYR A 208 12.44 -9.67 14.45
CA TYR A 208 13.14 -9.69 15.75
C TYR A 208 12.84 -8.45 16.61
N LEU A 209 12.91 -7.24 16.02
CA LEU A 209 12.63 -6.00 16.74
C LEU A 209 11.16 -5.86 17.20
N ASN A 210 10.24 -6.56 16.54
CA ASN A 210 8.85 -6.63 16.97
C ASN A 210 8.56 -7.82 17.92
N GLY A 211 9.56 -8.67 18.20
CA GLY A 211 9.41 -9.82 19.07
C GLY A 211 8.60 -10.98 18.46
N TRP A 212 8.54 -11.03 17.13
CA TRP A 212 7.84 -12.11 16.42
C TRP A 212 8.70 -13.36 16.30
N ILE A 213 10.02 -13.19 16.26
CA ILE A 213 11.02 -14.26 16.26
C ILE A 213 12.09 -13.99 17.32
N THR A 214 12.84 -15.02 17.70
CA THR A 214 13.92 -14.95 18.67
C THR A 214 15.26 -14.63 17.98
N LYS A 215 16.30 -14.38 18.79
CA LYS A 215 17.66 -14.22 18.29
C LYS A 215 18.19 -15.52 17.66
N GLU A 216 17.81 -16.64 18.22
CA GLU A 216 18.16 -17.98 17.76
C GLU A 216 17.58 -18.23 16.35
N ASP A 217 16.35 -17.80 16.12
CA ASP A 217 15.69 -17.91 14.79
C ASP A 217 16.40 -17.07 13.73
N VAL A 218 16.95 -15.89 14.10
CA VAL A 218 17.72 -15.04 13.16
C VAL A 218 19.06 -15.68 12.78
N LEU A 219 19.61 -16.54 13.62
CA LEU A 219 20.93 -17.16 13.44
C LEU A 219 20.85 -18.55 12.76
N ALA A 220 19.64 -19.10 12.63
CA ALA A 220 19.41 -20.40 12.02
C ALA A 220 19.44 -20.31 10.49
#